data_3b07bacb51ab22fbd984976f0b29b2f9
#
_entry.id   3b07bacb51ab22fbd984976f0b29b2f9
#
_cell.length_a   1.000
_cell.length_b   1.000
_cell.length_c   1.000
_cell.angle_alpha   90.00
_cell.angle_beta   90.00
_cell.angle_gamma   90.00
#
_symmetry.space_group_name_H-M   'P 1'
#
loop_
_entity.id
_entity.type
_entity.pdbx_description
1 polymer ?
#
loop_
_entity_poly.entity_id
_entity_poly.type
_entity_poly.pdbx_seq_one_letter_code
_entity_poly.pdbx_strand_id
1 'polypeptide(L)'
;MYRSNTCGELRLSDAGKEVTLAGWVQRVRKMGGMTFVDLRDRYGITQLVFNEAEDASLCEKANKLGREFCIQVIGTVGERQSKNPKMDTGDIEILAKQLNVLSTSLTPPFKIEDDTDGGDDIRMKYRYLDLRRPAVRSNLELRHRMTILIRNFLDTQNFIEVETPILIGSTPEGARDFVVPSRMNPGQFYALPQSPQTLKQLLMVAGFDRYFQIAKCFRDEDLRADRQPEFTQIDCEMSFVDQDDVINIFEEMARHLFREIRGVEIPKLEQMTWHEAMRRFGSDKPDLRFGMEFVELMDLLKGTGSFSVFDEAAYIGGICVSGCADYSRKQLNELTDFVKRPQVGAKGLVYIKYNTDGTIKSSIDKFYTEEQLLQVKDAMGAKDGDLVLILSGDQINKTRVQLCALRLEMGDRLGLRDKNVFKCLWIVDFPLFEWSEEEQRLMSTHHPFTMPNPDDIPLLDSHPEKVRAKAYDFVCNGIEVGGGSLRIHDTKLQEKMFEVLGFTPERAQAQFGFLMDAFKYGAPPHAGLAFGLDRFVSIMAGLDSIRDCIAFPKNNSGRDVMLDAPSAIDDKQLDELQIKVNLKL
;
A
#
# COMPACT_ATOMS: atom_id res chain seq x y z
N MET A 1 34.23 -21.91 11.52
CA MET A 1 32.90 -21.51 10.95
C MET A 1 31.81 -22.07 11.86
N TYR A 2 30.74 -21.32 12.20
CA TYR A 2 29.72 -21.83 13.12
C TYR A 2 28.75 -22.83 12.49
N ARG A 3 28.68 -22.92 11.16
CA ARG A 3 27.88 -23.91 10.44
C ARG A 3 28.50 -24.24 9.09
N SER A 4 28.41 -25.52 8.67
CA SER A 4 28.75 -25.95 7.31
C SER A 4 27.56 -25.88 6.37
N ASN A 5 26.34 -26.05 6.91
CA ASN A 5 25.09 -26.11 6.17
C ASN A 5 24.00 -25.33 6.88
N THR A 6 22.94 -24.98 6.13
CA THR A 6 21.73 -24.39 6.67
C THR A 6 20.70 -25.44 7.09
N CYS A 7 19.72 -25.06 7.92
CA CYS A 7 18.67 -25.99 8.36
C CYS A 7 17.62 -26.31 7.28
N GLY A 8 17.74 -25.76 6.06
CA GLY A 8 16.79 -25.97 4.96
C GLY A 8 17.36 -26.70 3.75
N GLU A 9 18.70 -26.87 3.63
CA GLU A 9 19.30 -27.32 2.38
C GLU A 9 19.61 -28.82 2.28
N LEU A 10 19.72 -29.51 3.43
CA LEU A 10 20.10 -30.93 3.45
C LEU A 10 18.98 -31.83 2.92
N ARG A 11 19.37 -32.86 2.19
CA ARG A 11 18.47 -33.84 1.57
C ARG A 11 18.99 -35.27 1.82
N LEU A 12 18.22 -36.28 1.42
CA LEU A 12 18.60 -37.69 1.57
C LEU A 12 19.92 -38.04 0.85
N SER A 13 20.27 -37.32 -0.21
CA SER A 13 21.56 -37.43 -0.90
C SER A 13 22.78 -37.05 -0.06
N ASP A 14 22.55 -36.39 1.08
CA ASP A 14 23.58 -35.96 2.03
C ASP A 14 23.76 -36.99 3.18
N ALA A 15 23.00 -38.08 3.17
CA ALA A 15 23.10 -39.12 4.22
C ALA A 15 24.54 -39.62 4.35
N GLY A 16 24.98 -39.79 5.61
CA GLY A 16 26.34 -40.18 5.96
C GLY A 16 27.35 -39.04 6.08
N LYS A 17 27.03 -37.82 5.61
CA LYS A 17 27.91 -36.65 5.75
C LYS A 17 27.89 -36.14 7.20
N GLU A 18 29.06 -35.73 7.70
CA GLU A 18 29.14 -34.98 8.94
C GLU A 18 28.91 -33.48 8.64
N VAL A 19 28.01 -32.86 9.38
CA VAL A 19 27.61 -31.46 9.20
C VAL A 19 27.60 -30.72 10.53
N THR A 20 27.78 -29.40 10.45
CA THR A 20 27.60 -28.48 11.56
C THR A 20 26.42 -27.57 11.25
N LEU A 21 25.37 -27.60 12.08
CA LEU A 21 24.23 -26.73 12.00
C LEU A 21 24.22 -25.73 13.16
N ALA A 22 23.71 -24.51 12.94
CA ALA A 22 23.48 -23.55 14.00
C ALA A 22 22.15 -22.80 13.73
N GLY A 23 21.39 -22.59 14.79
CA GLY A 23 20.06 -21.97 14.70
C GLY A 23 19.39 -21.88 16.07
N TRP A 24 18.08 -21.67 16.04
CA TRP A 24 17.24 -21.56 17.22
C TRP A 24 16.40 -22.81 17.43
N VAL A 25 16.33 -23.26 18.71
CA VAL A 25 15.49 -24.39 19.11
C VAL A 25 14.01 -24.00 19.01
N GLN A 26 13.29 -24.57 18.06
CA GLN A 26 11.86 -24.34 17.93
C GLN A 26 11.06 -25.23 18.87
N ARG A 27 11.44 -26.52 18.96
CA ARG A 27 10.72 -27.50 19.76
C ARG A 27 11.64 -28.58 20.28
N VAL A 28 11.41 -29.05 21.51
CA VAL A 28 12.07 -30.20 22.12
C VAL A 28 11.00 -31.24 22.44
N ARG A 29 11.25 -32.50 22.10
CA ARG A 29 10.37 -33.66 22.37
C ARG A 29 11.19 -34.79 22.95
N LYS A 30 10.74 -35.35 24.08
CA LYS A 30 11.39 -36.51 24.75
C LYS A 30 10.53 -37.74 24.51
N MET A 31 11.12 -38.80 23.99
CA MET A 31 10.41 -40.04 23.67
C MET A 31 11.35 -41.22 23.84
N GLY A 32 11.10 -42.08 24.86
CA GLY A 32 11.71 -43.39 25.00
C GLY A 32 13.24 -43.44 24.94
N GLY A 33 13.95 -42.61 25.72
CA GLY A 33 15.42 -42.55 25.70
C GLY A 33 16.03 -41.74 24.56
N MET A 34 15.18 -41.08 23.75
CA MET A 34 15.60 -40.15 22.70
C MET A 34 15.08 -38.75 22.94
N THR A 35 15.89 -37.75 22.59
CA THR A 35 15.46 -36.36 22.55
C THR A 35 15.54 -35.85 21.12
N PHE A 36 14.39 -35.36 20.62
CA PHE A 36 14.26 -34.76 19.32
C PHE A 36 14.20 -33.25 19.48
N VAL A 37 14.99 -32.53 18.69
CA VAL A 37 15.03 -31.08 18.67
C VAL A 37 14.80 -30.58 17.24
N ASP A 38 13.78 -29.78 17.04
CA ASP A 38 13.58 -29.07 15.78
C ASP A 38 14.43 -27.81 15.83
N LEU A 39 15.51 -27.76 15.04
CA LEU A 39 16.41 -26.62 14.90
C LEU A 39 15.99 -25.78 13.70
N ARG A 40 15.79 -24.49 13.90
CA ARG A 40 15.32 -23.55 12.86
C ARG A 40 16.38 -22.48 12.62
N ASP A 41 16.59 -22.18 11.35
CA ASP A 41 17.26 -20.96 10.91
C ASP A 41 16.40 -20.18 9.90
N ARG A 42 16.99 -19.24 9.16
CA ARG A 42 16.28 -18.50 8.10
C ARG A 42 15.79 -19.42 6.97
N TYR A 43 16.50 -20.50 6.69
CA TYR A 43 16.32 -21.31 5.48
C TYR A 43 15.39 -22.50 5.69
N GLY A 44 15.16 -22.89 6.93
CA GLY A 44 14.27 -24.01 7.22
C GLY A 44 14.39 -24.56 8.63
N ILE A 45 13.92 -25.79 8.78
CA ILE A 45 13.90 -26.52 10.04
C ILE A 45 14.50 -27.91 9.78
N THR A 46 15.41 -28.34 10.63
CA THR A 46 15.98 -29.72 10.60
C THR A 46 15.83 -30.39 11.96
N GLN A 47 15.40 -31.65 11.97
CA GLN A 47 15.30 -32.43 13.19
C GLN A 47 16.69 -32.92 13.61
N LEU A 48 17.03 -32.70 14.87
CA LEU A 48 18.21 -33.28 15.53
C LEU A 48 17.76 -34.44 16.42
N VAL A 49 18.56 -35.48 16.51
CA VAL A 49 18.29 -36.65 17.36
C VAL A 49 19.46 -36.84 18.33
N PHE A 50 19.12 -36.92 19.60
CA PHE A 50 20.04 -37.25 20.70
C PHE A 50 19.59 -38.56 21.31
N ASN A 51 20.44 -39.58 21.27
CA ASN A 51 20.15 -40.91 21.74
C ASN A 51 20.88 -41.19 23.06
N GLU A 52 20.13 -41.47 24.13
CA GLU A 52 20.67 -41.71 25.47
C GLU A 52 21.53 -42.98 25.50
N ALA A 53 21.20 -43.99 24.67
CA ALA A 53 21.98 -45.23 24.58
C ALA A 53 23.38 -45.03 23.93
N GLU A 54 23.56 -43.98 23.12
CA GLU A 54 24.82 -43.64 22.48
C GLU A 54 25.64 -42.66 23.35
N ASP A 55 24.99 -41.60 23.85
CA ASP A 55 25.62 -40.60 24.73
C ASP A 55 24.57 -40.00 25.69
N ALA A 56 24.52 -40.57 26.91
CA ALA A 56 23.60 -40.11 27.97
C ALA A 56 23.87 -38.69 28.40
N SER A 57 25.14 -38.23 28.41
CA SER A 57 25.51 -36.85 28.81
C SER A 57 25.04 -35.81 27.77
N LEU A 58 25.19 -36.13 26.49
CA LEU A 58 24.73 -35.28 25.39
C LEU A 58 23.20 -35.20 25.36
N CYS A 59 22.52 -36.34 25.58
CA CYS A 59 21.07 -36.40 25.68
C CYS A 59 20.56 -35.60 26.87
N GLU A 60 21.22 -35.66 28.04
CA GLU A 60 20.89 -34.83 29.20
C GLU A 60 21.03 -33.32 28.92
N LYS A 61 22.10 -32.91 28.20
CA LYS A 61 22.25 -31.52 27.74
C LYS A 61 21.11 -31.12 26.81
N ALA A 62 20.73 -31.94 25.86
CA ALA A 62 19.62 -31.65 24.94
C ALA A 62 18.28 -31.53 25.69
N ASN A 63 18.10 -32.35 26.75
CA ASN A 63 16.93 -32.30 27.62
C ASN A 63 16.74 -30.95 28.38
N LYS A 64 17.80 -30.18 28.54
CA LYS A 64 17.80 -28.88 29.21
C LYS A 64 17.59 -27.68 28.27
N LEU A 65 17.49 -27.98 26.94
CA LEU A 65 17.26 -26.94 25.95
C LEU A 65 15.85 -26.33 26.11
N GLY A 66 15.78 -25.02 26.08
CA GLY A 66 14.55 -24.23 26.04
C GLY A 66 14.22 -23.78 24.60
N ARG A 67 12.97 -23.38 24.37
CA ARG A 67 12.58 -22.73 23.12
C ARG A 67 13.44 -21.47 22.87
N GLU A 68 13.77 -21.24 21.62
CA GLU A 68 14.57 -20.11 21.14
C GLU A 68 16.01 -20.05 21.69
N PHE A 69 16.50 -21.10 22.37
CA PHE A 69 17.93 -21.20 22.63
C PHE A 69 18.67 -21.23 21.30
N CYS A 70 19.73 -20.42 21.18
CA CYS A 70 20.62 -20.47 20.01
C CYS A 70 21.69 -21.54 20.26
N ILE A 71 21.74 -22.55 19.39
CA ILE A 71 22.63 -23.69 19.55
C ILE A 71 23.42 -23.98 18.27
N GLN A 72 24.53 -24.66 18.44
CA GLN A 72 25.32 -25.31 17.39
C GLN A 72 25.34 -26.79 17.65
N VAL A 73 25.15 -27.61 16.60
CA VAL A 73 25.21 -29.07 16.66
C VAL A 73 26.11 -29.59 15.56
N ILE A 74 27.00 -30.50 15.91
CA ILE A 74 27.78 -31.30 14.97
C ILE A 74 27.19 -32.68 14.98
N GLY A 75 26.93 -33.29 13.82
CA GLY A 75 26.34 -34.61 13.73
C GLY A 75 26.37 -35.17 12.32
N THR A 76 25.92 -36.40 12.18
CA THR A 76 25.86 -37.11 10.90
C THR A 76 24.44 -37.04 10.34
N VAL A 77 24.29 -36.74 9.05
CA VAL A 77 23.01 -36.79 8.36
C VAL A 77 22.55 -38.25 8.26
N GLY A 78 21.41 -38.56 8.85
CA GLY A 78 20.76 -39.88 8.79
C GLY A 78 19.45 -39.80 8.03
N GLU A 79 18.99 -40.94 7.50
CA GLU A 79 17.63 -41.06 6.97
C GLU A 79 16.64 -41.15 8.13
N ARG A 80 15.57 -40.38 8.07
CA ARG A 80 14.54 -40.35 9.08
C ARG A 80 13.63 -41.58 9.00
N GLN A 81 13.42 -42.26 10.12
CA GLN A 81 12.54 -43.42 10.17
C GLN A 81 11.07 -43.04 9.86
N SER A 82 10.60 -41.91 10.40
CA SER A 82 9.26 -41.40 10.16
C SER A 82 9.37 -40.12 9.35
N LYS A 83 9.24 -40.21 8.03
CA LYS A 83 9.34 -39.08 7.10
C LYS A 83 8.23 -38.06 7.32
N ASN A 84 8.56 -36.76 7.19
CA ASN A 84 7.63 -35.68 7.33
C ASN A 84 7.51 -34.84 6.02
N PRO A 85 6.50 -35.09 5.18
CA PRO A 85 6.36 -34.41 3.90
C PRO A 85 6.05 -32.92 4.01
N LYS A 86 5.79 -32.40 5.23
CA LYS A 86 5.55 -30.97 5.48
C LYS A 86 6.82 -30.15 5.67
N MET A 87 7.98 -30.78 5.65
CA MET A 87 9.29 -30.15 5.83
C MET A 87 10.20 -30.52 4.65
N ASP A 88 10.91 -29.55 4.09
CA ASP A 88 11.85 -29.79 3.00
C ASP A 88 12.97 -30.77 3.38
N THR A 89 13.36 -30.79 4.66
CA THR A 89 14.33 -31.70 5.26
C THR A 89 13.68 -32.93 5.93
N GLY A 90 12.40 -33.17 5.66
CA GLY A 90 11.59 -34.16 6.37
C GLY A 90 11.98 -35.61 6.13
N ASP A 91 12.84 -35.89 5.16
CA ASP A 91 13.39 -37.22 4.88
C ASP A 91 14.66 -37.55 5.69
N ILE A 92 15.27 -36.52 6.30
CA ILE A 92 16.53 -36.63 7.03
C ILE A 92 16.41 -36.14 8.47
N GLU A 93 17.35 -36.59 9.29
CA GLU A 93 17.59 -36.10 10.66
C GLU A 93 19.09 -36.05 10.91
N ILE A 94 19.52 -35.28 11.88
CA ILE A 94 20.91 -35.17 12.28
C ILE A 94 21.14 -36.02 13.55
N LEU A 95 21.92 -37.05 13.45
CA LEU A 95 22.40 -37.85 14.58
C LEU A 95 23.48 -37.01 15.28
N ALA A 96 23.12 -36.39 16.39
CA ALA A 96 23.96 -35.40 17.07
C ALA A 96 25.15 -36.08 17.78
N LYS A 97 26.35 -35.53 17.57
CA LYS A 97 27.60 -35.95 18.23
C LYS A 97 28.10 -34.90 19.22
N GLN A 98 27.83 -33.61 18.93
CA GLN A 98 28.24 -32.53 19.81
C GLN A 98 27.13 -31.48 19.87
N LEU A 99 26.97 -30.84 21.04
CA LEU A 99 26.01 -29.77 21.28
C LEU A 99 26.68 -28.62 22.03
N ASN A 100 26.67 -27.45 21.44
CA ASN A 100 27.11 -26.20 22.05
C ASN A 100 25.91 -25.24 22.18
N VAL A 101 25.62 -24.79 23.40
CA VAL A 101 24.66 -23.69 23.63
C VAL A 101 25.40 -22.40 23.44
N LEU A 102 25.06 -21.65 22.37
CA LEU A 102 25.67 -20.37 22.04
C LEU A 102 25.05 -19.25 22.86
N SER A 103 23.74 -19.32 23.08
CA SER A 103 23.01 -18.37 23.91
C SER A 103 21.72 -19.01 24.42
N THR A 104 21.37 -18.75 25.66
CA THR A 104 20.08 -19.12 26.25
C THR A 104 19.01 -18.08 25.90
N SER A 105 17.75 -18.43 26.05
CA SER A 105 16.62 -17.54 25.84
C SER A 105 15.66 -17.57 27.03
N LEU A 106 15.02 -16.45 27.30
CA LEU A 106 13.82 -16.43 28.12
C LEU A 106 12.67 -17.10 27.35
N THR A 107 11.61 -17.47 28.05
CA THR A 107 10.38 -17.94 27.38
C THR A 107 9.83 -16.83 26.49
N PRO A 108 9.68 -17.06 25.17
CA PRO A 108 9.13 -16.04 24.29
C PRO A 108 7.72 -15.60 24.72
N PRO A 109 7.37 -14.30 24.55
CA PRO A 109 6.07 -13.76 24.95
C PRO A 109 4.91 -14.26 24.06
N PHE A 110 5.21 -14.90 22.95
CA PHE A 110 4.25 -15.54 22.02
C PHE A 110 4.94 -16.69 21.25
N LYS A 111 4.15 -17.53 20.61
CA LYS A 111 4.67 -18.59 19.73
C LYS A 111 5.28 -17.99 18.46
N ILE A 112 6.52 -18.38 18.17
CA ILE A 112 7.24 -17.98 16.94
C ILE A 112 6.91 -18.99 15.82
N GLU A 113 5.64 -19.06 15.48
CA GLU A 113 5.04 -19.92 14.46
C GLU A 113 3.98 -19.10 13.70
N ASP A 114 3.56 -19.53 12.51
CA ASP A 114 2.56 -18.78 11.74
C ASP A 114 1.21 -18.76 12.44
N ASP A 115 0.83 -19.85 13.13
CA ASP A 115 -0.27 -19.88 14.09
C ASP A 115 0.19 -19.35 15.46
N THR A 116 0.37 -18.03 15.54
CA THR A 116 0.82 -17.35 16.76
C THR A 116 -0.35 -16.99 17.68
N ASP A 117 -0.10 -17.01 18.99
CA ASP A 117 -1.00 -16.51 20.04
C ASP A 117 -0.74 -15.05 20.42
N GLY A 118 0.21 -14.39 19.76
CA GLY A 118 0.57 -13.00 20.00
C GLY A 118 -0.33 -11.99 19.27
N GLY A 119 -0.97 -11.09 20.03
CA GLY A 119 -1.66 -9.93 19.45
C GLY A 119 -0.71 -8.91 18.85
N ASP A 120 -1.24 -7.96 18.07
CA ASP A 120 -0.43 -6.98 17.32
C ASP A 120 0.52 -6.18 18.23
N ASP A 121 0.04 -5.69 19.37
CA ASP A 121 0.85 -4.86 20.28
C ASP A 121 2.07 -5.60 20.81
N ILE A 122 1.92 -6.86 21.22
CA ILE A 122 3.04 -7.65 21.75
C ILE A 122 4.01 -8.05 20.63
N ARG A 123 3.50 -8.35 19.43
CA ARG A 123 4.33 -8.65 18.26
C ARG A 123 5.12 -7.43 17.80
N MET A 124 4.54 -6.23 17.86
CA MET A 124 5.26 -4.98 17.57
C MET A 124 6.32 -4.66 18.63
N LYS A 125 6.02 -4.89 19.91
CA LYS A 125 7.00 -4.69 21.00
C LYS A 125 8.19 -5.63 20.89
N TYR A 126 7.96 -6.89 20.51
CA TYR A 126 9.00 -7.88 20.32
C TYR A 126 9.20 -8.20 18.84
N ARG A 127 9.23 -7.17 18.00
CA ARG A 127 9.26 -7.32 16.54
C ARG A 127 10.41 -8.18 16.04
N TYR A 128 11.58 -8.16 16.69
CA TYR A 128 12.70 -9.03 16.36
C TYR A 128 12.42 -10.53 16.57
N LEU A 129 11.44 -10.91 17.39
CA LEU A 129 10.93 -12.27 17.50
C LEU A 129 9.87 -12.56 16.43
N ASP A 130 8.98 -11.62 16.18
CA ASP A 130 7.96 -11.75 15.15
C ASP A 130 8.57 -11.90 13.74
N LEU A 131 9.69 -11.24 13.47
CA LEU A 131 10.48 -11.37 12.25
C LEU A 131 11.09 -12.78 12.03
N ARG A 132 11.13 -13.64 13.06
CA ARG A 132 11.53 -15.04 12.92
C ARG A 132 10.43 -15.91 12.34
N ARG A 133 9.18 -15.46 12.35
CA ARG A 133 8.04 -16.19 11.78
C ARG A 133 8.13 -16.23 10.26
N PRO A 134 7.93 -17.41 9.63
CA PRO A 134 8.00 -17.54 8.17
C PRO A 134 7.10 -16.56 7.42
N ALA A 135 5.84 -16.38 7.86
CA ALA A 135 4.88 -15.49 7.20
C ALA A 135 5.35 -14.03 7.15
N VAL A 136 5.98 -13.51 8.21
CA VAL A 136 6.50 -12.13 8.24
C VAL A 136 7.79 -12.01 7.46
N ARG A 137 8.69 -13.01 7.63
CA ARG A 137 9.98 -13.02 6.95
C ARG A 137 9.83 -13.10 5.44
N SER A 138 8.94 -13.95 4.93
CA SER A 138 8.69 -14.10 3.49
C SER A 138 8.28 -12.81 2.81
N ASN A 139 7.55 -11.93 3.50
CA ASN A 139 7.17 -10.62 2.98
C ASN A 139 8.39 -9.71 2.79
N LEU A 140 9.38 -9.77 3.69
CA LEU A 140 10.62 -9.01 3.56
C LEU A 140 11.54 -9.60 2.49
N GLU A 141 11.56 -10.92 2.34
CA GLU A 141 12.28 -11.61 1.26
C GLU A 141 11.66 -11.28 -0.10
N LEU A 142 10.33 -11.23 -0.20
CA LEU A 142 9.62 -10.74 -1.38
C LEU A 142 9.98 -9.28 -1.68
N ARG A 143 9.94 -8.39 -0.68
CA ARG A 143 10.36 -6.99 -0.82
C ARG A 143 11.78 -6.88 -1.38
N HIS A 144 12.72 -7.64 -0.82
CA HIS A 144 14.10 -7.69 -1.30
C HIS A 144 14.17 -8.11 -2.77
N ARG A 145 13.51 -9.22 -3.13
CA ARG A 145 13.49 -9.74 -4.50
C ARG A 145 12.90 -8.73 -5.48
N MET A 146 11.76 -8.10 -5.12
CA MET A 146 11.15 -7.05 -5.94
C MET A 146 12.11 -5.88 -6.16
N THR A 147 12.78 -5.41 -5.10
CA THR A 147 13.74 -4.31 -5.19
C THR A 147 14.88 -4.61 -6.15
N ILE A 148 15.43 -5.83 -6.12
CA ILE A 148 16.49 -6.26 -7.05
C ILE A 148 15.98 -6.32 -8.49
N LEU A 149 14.78 -6.87 -8.72
CA LEU A 149 14.19 -6.93 -10.05
C LEU A 149 13.94 -5.52 -10.63
N ILE A 150 13.47 -4.59 -9.81
CA ILE A 150 13.24 -3.20 -10.20
C ILE A 150 14.55 -2.52 -10.60
N ARG A 151 15.62 -2.65 -9.78
CA ARG A 151 16.92 -2.09 -10.10
C ARG A 151 17.48 -2.65 -11.42
N ASN A 152 17.41 -3.97 -11.59
CA ASN A 152 17.88 -4.61 -12.82
C ASN A 152 17.07 -4.14 -14.05
N PHE A 153 15.74 -4.03 -13.91
CA PHE A 153 14.91 -3.53 -15.01
C PHE A 153 15.27 -2.09 -15.37
N LEU A 154 15.34 -1.19 -14.39
CA LEU A 154 15.66 0.22 -14.63
C LEU A 154 17.07 0.43 -15.20
N ASP A 155 18.05 -0.37 -14.77
CA ASP A 155 19.39 -0.38 -15.34
C ASP A 155 19.37 -0.73 -16.84
N THR A 156 18.57 -1.75 -17.25
CA THR A 156 18.40 -2.08 -18.68
C THR A 156 17.74 -0.98 -19.50
N GLN A 157 17.02 -0.07 -18.83
CA GLN A 157 16.39 1.12 -19.43
C GLN A 157 17.28 2.36 -19.35
N ASN A 158 18.55 2.22 -18.99
CA ASN A 158 19.54 3.28 -18.83
C ASN A 158 19.20 4.33 -17.75
N PHE A 159 18.50 3.92 -16.69
CA PHE A 159 18.33 4.78 -15.52
C PHE A 159 19.57 4.70 -14.62
N ILE A 160 19.92 5.83 -14.03
CA ILE A 160 21.00 5.96 -13.06
C ILE A 160 20.39 6.10 -11.66
N GLU A 161 20.79 5.24 -10.72
CA GLU A 161 20.39 5.37 -9.31
C GLU A 161 21.21 6.48 -8.65
N VAL A 162 20.54 7.56 -8.20
CA VAL A 162 21.18 8.69 -7.54
C VAL A 162 20.51 8.96 -6.21
N GLU A 163 21.28 8.93 -5.12
CA GLU A 163 20.80 9.31 -3.80
C GLU A 163 20.65 10.82 -3.66
N THR A 164 19.53 11.25 -3.10
CA THR A 164 19.28 12.64 -2.74
C THR A 164 19.35 12.82 -1.22
N PRO A 165 19.67 14.03 -0.72
CA PRO A 165 19.77 14.27 0.72
C PRO A 165 18.42 14.06 1.43
N ILE A 166 18.49 13.57 2.67
CA ILE A 166 17.35 13.45 3.60
C ILE A 166 17.18 14.72 4.43
N LEU A 167 18.26 15.45 4.74
CA LEU A 167 18.19 16.74 5.42
C LEU A 167 18.07 17.84 4.39
N ILE A 168 16.85 18.32 4.14
CA ILE A 168 16.55 19.36 3.15
C ILE A 168 15.87 20.57 3.78
N GLY A 169 15.57 21.59 2.99
CA GLY A 169 14.67 22.67 3.40
C GLY A 169 13.22 22.22 3.33
N SER A 170 12.34 22.85 4.12
CA SER A 170 10.90 22.59 4.03
C SER A 170 10.36 22.92 2.64
N THR A 171 9.66 21.95 2.05
CA THR A 171 8.99 22.09 0.75
C THR A 171 7.54 21.63 0.90
N PRO A 172 6.56 22.54 0.76
CA PRO A 172 5.15 22.18 0.94
C PRO A 172 4.66 21.36 -0.25
N GLU A 173 4.58 20.04 -0.07
CA GLU A 173 4.08 19.07 -1.07
C GLU A 173 2.71 18.48 -0.70
N GLY A 174 1.96 19.14 0.19
CA GLY A 174 0.60 18.73 0.58
C GLY A 174 0.49 18.13 1.99
N ALA A 175 1.52 17.40 2.49
CA ALA A 175 1.58 16.91 3.87
C ALA A 175 2.33 17.88 4.79
N ARG A 176 2.29 17.64 6.10
CA ARG A 176 3.17 18.33 7.05
C ARG A 176 4.55 17.67 7.03
N ASP A 177 5.60 18.50 7.24
CA ASP A 177 6.97 18.04 7.31
C ASP A 177 7.32 17.57 8.73
N PHE A 178 8.14 16.51 8.82
CA PHE A 178 8.95 16.27 10.00
C PHE A 178 10.15 17.20 9.99
N VAL A 179 10.40 17.91 11.07
CA VAL A 179 11.49 18.89 11.16
C VAL A 179 12.58 18.44 12.12
N VAL A 180 13.84 18.73 11.79
CA VAL A 180 15.03 18.40 12.57
C VAL A 180 15.79 19.70 12.86
N PRO A 181 15.99 20.07 14.13
CA PRO A 181 16.71 21.30 14.47
C PRO A 181 18.19 21.22 14.11
N SER A 182 18.77 22.35 13.68
CA SER A 182 20.19 22.47 13.36
C SER A 182 20.98 23.06 14.52
N ARG A 183 21.88 22.28 15.12
CA ARG A 183 22.79 22.79 16.17
C ARG A 183 23.76 23.86 15.64
N MET A 184 24.18 23.71 14.38
CA MET A 184 25.15 24.64 13.75
C MET A 184 24.51 25.98 13.34
N ASN A 185 23.19 26.00 13.17
CA ASN A 185 22.43 27.17 12.76
C ASN A 185 21.27 27.38 13.73
N PRO A 186 21.46 28.01 14.87
CA PRO A 186 20.42 28.17 15.90
C PRO A 186 19.15 28.82 15.34
N GLY A 187 17.98 28.27 15.69
CA GLY A 187 16.67 28.74 15.19
C GLY A 187 16.33 28.29 13.78
N GLN A 188 17.19 27.51 13.10
CA GLN A 188 16.92 26.93 11.80
C GLN A 188 16.72 25.41 11.89
N PHE A 189 15.91 24.90 10.96
CA PHE A 189 15.52 23.49 10.93
C PHE A 189 15.73 22.91 9.53
N TYR A 190 16.18 21.67 9.48
CA TYR A 190 15.99 20.82 8.31
C TYR A 190 14.58 20.23 8.33
N ALA A 191 14.08 19.90 7.17
CA ALA A 191 12.91 19.06 7.01
C ALA A 191 13.32 17.69 6.44
N LEU A 192 12.55 16.65 6.77
CA LEU A 192 12.67 15.35 6.12
C LEU A 192 11.83 15.35 4.84
N PRO A 193 12.30 14.80 3.70
CA PRO A 193 11.65 14.93 2.41
C PRO A 193 10.33 14.15 2.36
N GLN A 194 9.27 14.78 1.88
CA GLN A 194 8.02 14.11 1.57
C GLN A 194 8.15 13.23 0.32
N SER A 195 8.99 13.68 -0.62
CA SER A 195 9.49 12.98 -1.80
C SER A 195 10.73 13.70 -2.31
N PRO A 196 11.55 13.11 -3.19
CA PRO A 196 12.67 13.81 -3.83
C PRO A 196 12.25 14.71 -5.01
N GLN A 197 11.00 15.20 -5.05
CA GLN A 197 10.40 15.86 -6.22
C GLN A 197 11.25 17.01 -6.80
N THR A 198 11.67 17.96 -5.98
CA THR A 198 12.44 19.12 -6.47
C THR A 198 13.86 18.73 -6.88
N LEU A 199 14.46 17.77 -6.19
CA LEU A 199 15.82 17.33 -6.44
C LEU A 199 15.94 16.50 -7.73
N LYS A 200 14.96 15.63 -8.01
CA LYS A 200 14.96 14.87 -9.26
C LYS A 200 14.76 15.77 -10.49
N GLN A 201 13.98 16.84 -10.37
CA GLN A 201 13.85 17.84 -11.43
C GLN A 201 15.19 18.59 -11.67
N LEU A 202 15.94 18.90 -10.60
CA LEU A 202 17.30 19.45 -10.75
C LEU A 202 18.26 18.48 -11.42
N LEU A 203 18.12 17.16 -11.20
CA LEU A 203 18.91 16.16 -11.92
C LEU A 203 18.61 16.15 -13.43
N MET A 204 17.35 16.42 -13.82
CA MET A 204 17.02 16.58 -15.24
C MET A 204 17.68 17.83 -15.82
N VAL A 205 17.67 18.96 -15.12
CA VAL A 205 18.41 20.17 -15.52
C VAL A 205 19.91 19.90 -15.60
N ALA A 206 20.44 19.05 -14.71
CA ALA A 206 21.84 18.63 -14.70
C ALA A 206 22.21 17.63 -15.82
N GLY A 207 21.25 17.18 -16.63
CA GLY A 207 21.49 16.32 -17.78
C GLY A 207 21.62 14.83 -17.48
N PHE A 208 21.04 14.36 -16.37
CA PHE A 208 21.05 12.91 -16.02
C PHE A 208 20.12 12.07 -16.89
N ASP A 209 19.24 12.67 -17.67
CA ASP A 209 18.30 12.04 -18.59
C ASP A 209 17.30 11.08 -17.94
N ARG A 210 17.76 10.04 -17.23
CA ARG A 210 16.93 9.04 -16.57
C ARG A 210 17.48 8.76 -15.18
N TYR A 211 16.73 9.15 -14.19
CA TYR A 211 17.04 9.00 -12.77
C TYR A 211 16.07 8.04 -12.10
N PHE A 212 16.55 7.25 -11.14
CA PHE A 212 15.72 6.61 -10.14
C PHE A 212 16.38 6.57 -8.77
N GLN A 213 15.58 6.33 -7.75
CA GLN A 213 16.03 6.10 -6.38
C GLN A 213 15.02 5.22 -5.63
N ILE A 214 15.51 4.29 -4.81
CA ILE A 214 14.68 3.64 -3.78
C ILE A 214 14.68 4.58 -2.57
N ALA A 215 13.79 5.56 -2.59
CA ALA A 215 13.79 6.72 -1.71
C ALA A 215 13.02 6.48 -0.41
N LYS A 216 13.58 6.90 0.72
CA LYS A 216 12.82 7.08 1.96
C LYS A 216 12.08 8.41 1.93
N CYS A 217 10.78 8.35 2.20
CA CYS A 217 9.88 9.50 2.23
C CYS A 217 9.21 9.58 3.61
N PHE A 218 8.89 10.81 4.03
CA PHE A 218 8.39 11.11 5.36
C PHE A 218 7.19 12.05 5.26
N ARG A 219 6.05 11.69 5.87
CA ARG A 219 4.85 12.52 5.88
C ARG A 219 4.18 12.47 7.24
N ASP A 220 3.98 13.63 7.85
CA ASP A 220 3.26 13.76 9.12
C ASP A 220 1.76 13.89 8.84
N GLU A 221 1.14 12.76 8.60
CA GLU A 221 -0.28 12.61 8.28
C GLU A 221 -0.96 11.61 9.21
N ASP A 222 -2.29 11.60 9.20
CA ASP A 222 -3.08 10.60 9.91
C ASP A 222 -2.79 9.19 9.39
N LEU A 223 -2.49 8.29 10.32
CA LEU A 223 -2.11 6.92 10.00
C LEU A 223 -3.33 6.05 9.71
N ARG A 224 -3.16 5.18 8.71
CA ARG A 224 -4.13 4.16 8.29
C ARG A 224 -3.42 2.84 8.03
N ALA A 225 -4.17 1.79 7.71
CA ALA A 225 -3.58 0.49 7.38
C ALA A 225 -2.62 0.53 6.19
N ASP A 226 -2.83 1.47 5.27
CA ASP A 226 -2.05 1.69 4.04
C ASP A 226 -1.13 2.92 4.11
N ARG A 227 -0.94 3.54 5.28
CA ARG A 227 -0.08 4.71 5.50
C ARG A 227 0.83 4.54 6.70
N GLN A 228 2.08 4.95 6.52
CA GLN A 228 3.11 5.04 7.57
C GLN A 228 3.76 6.43 7.51
N PRO A 229 4.23 6.98 8.64
CA PRO A 229 4.87 8.31 8.66
C PRO A 229 6.21 8.30 7.92
N GLU A 230 6.83 7.15 7.78
CA GLU A 230 7.98 6.88 6.92
C GLU A 230 7.70 5.68 6.03
N PHE A 231 7.93 5.82 4.73
CA PHE A 231 7.67 4.78 3.73
C PHE A 231 8.71 4.83 2.62
N THR A 232 8.65 3.91 1.69
CA THR A 232 9.63 3.81 0.60
C THR A 232 8.95 3.96 -0.73
N GLN A 233 9.52 4.80 -1.60
CA GLN A 233 9.13 4.96 -2.99
C GLN A 233 10.21 4.42 -3.94
N ILE A 234 9.77 3.89 -5.07
CA ILE A 234 10.58 3.77 -6.28
C ILE A 234 10.32 5.06 -7.03
N ASP A 235 11.21 6.02 -6.87
CA ASP A 235 11.08 7.34 -7.45
C ASP A 235 11.88 7.45 -8.74
N CYS A 236 11.26 7.97 -9.82
CA CYS A 236 11.86 8.03 -11.14
C CYS A 236 11.56 9.36 -11.81
N GLU A 237 12.50 9.83 -12.68
CA GLU A 237 12.30 11.00 -13.53
C GLU A 237 13.05 10.81 -14.85
N MET A 238 12.51 11.34 -15.94
CA MET A 238 13.02 11.20 -17.30
C MET A 238 12.95 12.52 -18.06
N SER A 239 13.96 12.84 -18.86
CA SER A 239 14.01 13.99 -19.76
C SER A 239 13.60 13.62 -21.18
N PHE A 240 13.12 14.62 -21.95
CA PHE A 240 12.76 14.50 -23.35
C PHE A 240 11.72 13.43 -23.64
N VAL A 241 10.70 13.34 -22.78
CA VAL A 241 9.62 12.34 -22.84
C VAL A 241 8.25 13.01 -22.75
N ASP A 242 7.25 12.32 -23.26
CA ASP A 242 5.84 12.62 -23.04
C ASP A 242 5.19 11.62 -22.07
N GLN A 243 3.87 11.73 -21.90
CA GLN A 243 3.09 10.88 -20.99
C GLN A 243 3.13 9.40 -21.40
N ASP A 244 3.03 9.10 -22.68
CA ASP A 244 2.97 7.73 -23.19
C ASP A 244 4.33 7.04 -23.05
N ASP A 245 5.44 7.76 -23.18
CA ASP A 245 6.79 7.21 -22.96
C ASP A 245 6.93 6.72 -21.51
N VAL A 246 6.48 7.52 -20.55
CA VAL A 246 6.52 7.17 -19.12
C VAL A 246 5.61 5.98 -18.84
N ILE A 247 4.35 6.05 -19.28
CA ILE A 247 3.38 4.98 -19.11
C ILE A 247 3.91 3.66 -19.66
N ASN A 248 4.45 3.65 -20.88
CA ASN A 248 4.95 2.43 -21.54
C ASN A 248 6.09 1.76 -20.74
N ILE A 249 7.08 2.54 -20.29
CA ILE A 249 8.22 1.99 -19.54
C ILE A 249 7.77 1.40 -18.20
N PHE A 250 6.94 2.13 -17.47
CA PHE A 250 6.53 1.69 -16.12
C PHE A 250 5.43 0.64 -16.13
N GLU A 251 4.61 0.60 -17.18
CA GLU A 251 3.72 -0.54 -17.44
C GLU A 251 4.55 -1.82 -17.67
N GLU A 252 5.61 -1.75 -18.47
CA GLU A 252 6.48 -2.90 -18.72
C GLU A 252 7.21 -3.34 -17.44
N MET A 253 7.69 -2.41 -16.63
CA MET A 253 8.24 -2.74 -15.31
C MET A 253 7.23 -3.48 -14.43
N ALA A 254 6.00 -2.98 -14.34
CA ALA A 254 4.97 -3.62 -13.55
C ALA A 254 4.64 -5.02 -14.08
N ARG A 255 4.46 -5.18 -15.40
CA ARG A 255 4.23 -6.49 -16.05
C ARG A 255 5.38 -7.47 -15.79
N HIS A 256 6.63 -6.99 -15.87
CA HIS A 256 7.81 -7.79 -15.54
C HIS A 256 7.74 -8.29 -14.08
N LEU A 257 7.39 -7.44 -13.13
CA LEU A 257 7.27 -7.82 -11.72
C LEU A 257 6.15 -8.85 -11.49
N PHE A 258 4.98 -8.69 -12.10
CA PHE A 258 3.89 -9.66 -11.98
C PHE A 258 4.29 -11.03 -12.53
N ARG A 259 4.97 -11.08 -13.66
CA ARG A 259 5.50 -12.32 -14.25
C ARG A 259 6.53 -12.98 -13.35
N GLU A 260 7.55 -12.26 -12.92
CA GLU A 260 8.68 -12.84 -12.16
C GLU A 260 8.31 -13.22 -10.71
N ILE A 261 7.36 -12.52 -10.12
CA ILE A 261 6.97 -12.72 -8.71
C ILE A 261 5.74 -13.64 -8.59
N ARG A 262 4.72 -13.41 -9.42
CA ARG A 262 3.43 -14.12 -9.32
C ARG A 262 3.21 -15.16 -10.41
N GLY A 263 4.06 -15.20 -11.43
CA GLY A 263 3.84 -16.04 -12.61
C GLY A 263 2.59 -15.65 -13.41
N VAL A 264 2.16 -14.38 -13.31
CA VAL A 264 0.93 -13.88 -13.96
C VAL A 264 1.31 -12.91 -15.08
N GLU A 265 0.79 -13.19 -16.28
CA GLU A 265 0.89 -12.26 -17.41
C GLU A 265 -0.23 -11.22 -17.32
N ILE A 266 0.16 -9.96 -17.18
CA ILE A 266 -0.75 -8.82 -17.25
C ILE A 266 -0.84 -8.34 -18.70
N PRO A 267 -2.03 -8.20 -19.30
CA PRO A 267 -2.19 -7.66 -20.65
C PRO A 267 -1.79 -6.18 -20.70
N LYS A 268 -1.76 -5.59 -21.91
CA LYS A 268 -1.64 -4.14 -22.06
C LYS A 268 -2.78 -3.47 -21.29
N LEU A 269 -2.45 -2.43 -20.51
CA LEU A 269 -3.40 -1.81 -19.61
C LEU A 269 -4.29 -0.79 -20.34
N GLU A 270 -5.52 -0.70 -19.87
CA GLU A 270 -6.45 0.35 -20.26
C GLU A 270 -6.02 1.67 -19.62
N GLN A 271 -6.14 2.76 -20.41
CA GLN A 271 -6.11 4.12 -19.88
C GLN A 271 -7.54 4.62 -19.75
N MET A 272 -7.92 5.02 -18.54
CA MET A 272 -9.24 5.56 -18.23
C MET A 272 -9.07 7.00 -17.72
N THR A 273 -9.90 7.94 -18.21
CA THR A 273 -9.86 9.30 -17.68
C THR A 273 -10.41 9.36 -16.26
N TRP A 274 -9.92 10.31 -15.46
CA TRP A 274 -10.45 10.56 -14.13
C TRP A 274 -11.98 10.77 -14.13
N HIS A 275 -12.49 11.52 -15.08
CA HIS A 275 -13.93 11.73 -15.23
C HIS A 275 -14.72 10.44 -15.47
N GLU A 276 -14.19 9.56 -16.30
CA GLU A 276 -14.81 8.27 -16.56
C GLU A 276 -14.76 7.37 -15.33
N ALA A 277 -13.63 7.30 -14.63
CA ALA A 277 -13.48 6.54 -13.40
C ALA A 277 -14.46 7.01 -12.31
N MET A 278 -14.58 8.32 -12.14
CA MET A 278 -15.55 8.90 -11.20
C MET A 278 -17.00 8.67 -11.61
N ARG A 279 -17.30 8.69 -12.91
CA ARG A 279 -18.65 8.43 -13.42
C ARG A 279 -19.07 6.97 -13.25
N ARG A 280 -18.17 6.03 -13.59
CA ARG A 280 -18.45 4.58 -13.57
C ARG A 280 -18.31 3.95 -12.20
N PHE A 281 -17.39 4.43 -11.37
CA PHE A 281 -16.98 3.75 -10.13
C PHE A 281 -16.94 4.66 -8.90
N GLY A 282 -17.02 5.98 -9.08
CA GLY A 282 -16.95 6.95 -7.98
C GLY A 282 -15.60 7.01 -7.27
N SER A 283 -14.54 6.63 -7.98
CA SER A 283 -13.17 6.59 -7.45
C SER A 283 -12.16 6.82 -8.56
N ASP A 284 -11.08 7.52 -8.26
CA ASP A 284 -9.87 7.66 -9.06
C ASP A 284 -8.98 6.40 -9.07
N LYS A 285 -9.34 5.40 -8.29
CA LYS A 285 -8.67 4.09 -8.18
C LYS A 285 -9.70 2.96 -8.14
N PRO A 286 -10.40 2.71 -9.24
CA PRO A 286 -11.46 1.71 -9.28
C PRO A 286 -10.92 0.27 -9.15
N ASP A 287 -11.65 -0.57 -8.43
CA ASP A 287 -11.41 -2.00 -8.40
C ASP A 287 -12.15 -2.67 -9.56
N LEU A 288 -11.40 -3.15 -10.56
CA LEU A 288 -11.95 -3.75 -11.79
C LEU A 288 -12.06 -5.29 -11.72
N ARG A 289 -11.86 -5.91 -10.54
CA ARG A 289 -12.01 -7.37 -10.39
C ARG A 289 -13.44 -7.83 -10.55
N PHE A 290 -14.40 -6.93 -10.42
CA PHE A 290 -15.83 -7.21 -10.56
C PHE A 290 -16.58 -6.03 -11.19
N GLY A 291 -17.77 -6.28 -11.72
CA GLY A 291 -18.65 -5.30 -12.34
C GLY A 291 -19.31 -4.34 -11.34
N MET A 292 -20.63 -4.23 -11.36
CA MET A 292 -21.45 -3.28 -10.60
C MET A 292 -21.08 -1.82 -10.88
N GLU A 293 -20.90 -1.47 -12.16
CA GLU A 293 -20.72 -0.09 -12.59
C GLU A 293 -21.94 0.75 -12.22
N PHE A 294 -21.72 2.03 -12.00
CA PHE A 294 -22.80 2.95 -11.67
C PHE A 294 -23.67 3.22 -12.89
N VAL A 295 -24.97 3.25 -12.66
CA VAL A 295 -25.94 3.77 -13.60
C VAL A 295 -26.58 5.01 -13.01
N GLU A 296 -26.54 6.11 -13.74
CA GLU A 296 -27.23 7.36 -13.37
C GLU A 296 -28.70 7.23 -13.66
N LEU A 297 -29.55 7.57 -12.68
CA LEU A 297 -30.99 7.37 -12.72
C LEU A 297 -31.77 8.70 -12.62
N MET A 298 -31.10 9.83 -12.87
CA MET A 298 -31.69 11.16 -12.77
C MET A 298 -32.94 11.29 -13.64
N ASP A 299 -32.85 10.94 -14.93
CA ASP A 299 -33.94 11.11 -15.89
C ASP A 299 -35.15 10.20 -15.62
N LEU A 300 -34.91 9.08 -14.89
CA LEU A 300 -35.95 8.10 -14.58
C LEU A 300 -36.67 8.38 -13.26
N LEU A 301 -35.96 8.95 -12.28
CA LEU A 301 -36.45 9.00 -10.91
C LEU A 301 -36.69 10.43 -10.39
N LYS A 302 -35.95 11.43 -10.87
CA LYS A 302 -36.14 12.80 -10.42
C LYS A 302 -37.38 13.44 -11.06
N GLY A 303 -38.29 13.95 -10.24
CA GLY A 303 -39.50 14.66 -10.71
C GLY A 303 -40.56 13.76 -11.38
N THR A 304 -40.37 12.43 -11.38
CA THR A 304 -41.30 11.46 -12.00
C THR A 304 -42.19 10.75 -10.98
N GLY A 305 -41.86 10.83 -9.71
CA GLY A 305 -42.64 10.33 -8.59
C GLY A 305 -42.94 11.45 -7.60
N SER A 306 -43.42 11.10 -6.42
CA SER A 306 -43.65 12.04 -5.32
C SER A 306 -42.67 11.87 -4.16
N PHE A 307 -41.43 11.49 -4.48
CA PHE A 307 -40.38 11.22 -3.49
C PHE A 307 -39.40 12.40 -3.38
N SER A 308 -39.64 13.31 -2.45
CA SER A 308 -38.89 14.56 -2.27
C SER A 308 -37.39 14.36 -2.16
N VAL A 309 -36.91 13.24 -1.59
CA VAL A 309 -35.49 12.93 -1.47
C VAL A 309 -34.80 12.85 -2.85
N PHE A 310 -35.51 12.32 -3.86
CA PHE A 310 -34.97 12.27 -5.22
C PHE A 310 -35.20 13.58 -5.98
N ASP A 311 -36.31 14.27 -5.71
CA ASP A 311 -36.65 15.53 -6.36
C ASP A 311 -35.65 16.66 -6.03
N GLU A 312 -35.12 16.65 -4.80
CA GLU A 312 -34.12 17.62 -4.33
C GLU A 312 -32.67 17.20 -4.64
N ALA A 313 -32.42 15.97 -5.09
CA ALA A 313 -31.07 15.47 -5.31
C ALA A 313 -30.39 16.12 -6.53
N ALA A 314 -29.08 16.38 -6.42
CA ALA A 314 -28.22 16.72 -7.54
C ALA A 314 -27.69 15.50 -8.28
N TYR A 315 -27.74 14.31 -7.64
CA TYR A 315 -27.35 13.04 -8.23
C TYR A 315 -28.16 11.89 -7.64
N ILE A 316 -28.62 11.00 -8.51
CA ILE A 316 -29.26 9.73 -8.19
C ILE A 316 -28.52 8.66 -9.00
N GLY A 317 -27.90 7.71 -8.34
CA GLY A 317 -27.16 6.63 -9.00
C GLY A 317 -27.30 5.31 -8.27
N GLY A 318 -27.19 4.23 -9.00
CA GLY A 318 -27.35 2.88 -8.44
C GLY A 318 -26.33 1.89 -8.96
N ILE A 319 -26.28 0.75 -8.27
CA ILE A 319 -25.57 -0.47 -8.66
C ILE A 319 -26.54 -1.62 -8.73
N CYS A 320 -26.31 -2.54 -9.67
CA CYS A 320 -27.03 -3.79 -9.80
C CYS A 320 -26.21 -4.93 -9.18
N VAL A 321 -26.77 -5.62 -8.21
CA VAL A 321 -26.13 -6.74 -7.50
C VAL A 321 -26.83 -8.03 -7.91
N SER A 322 -26.16 -8.80 -8.76
CA SER A 322 -26.73 -10.01 -9.34
C SER A 322 -27.01 -11.09 -8.30
N GLY A 323 -28.18 -11.74 -8.41
CA GLY A 323 -28.56 -12.87 -7.58
C GLY A 323 -28.88 -12.54 -6.13
N CYS A 324 -29.09 -11.27 -5.76
CA CYS A 324 -29.27 -10.84 -4.37
C CYS A 324 -30.70 -10.34 -4.05
N ALA A 325 -31.71 -10.64 -4.89
CA ALA A 325 -33.10 -10.27 -4.60
C ALA A 325 -33.67 -10.92 -3.32
N ASP A 326 -33.09 -12.03 -2.89
CA ASP A 326 -33.49 -12.77 -1.67
C ASP A 326 -32.97 -12.14 -0.38
N TYR A 327 -32.15 -11.08 -0.44
CA TYR A 327 -31.64 -10.40 0.77
C TYR A 327 -32.76 -10.12 1.75
N SER A 328 -32.59 -10.60 2.97
CA SER A 328 -33.53 -10.40 4.06
C SER A 328 -33.59 -8.92 4.48
N ARG A 329 -34.68 -8.55 5.18
CA ARG A 329 -34.80 -7.20 5.77
C ARG A 329 -33.62 -6.85 6.68
N LYS A 330 -33.08 -7.84 7.40
CA LYS A 330 -31.91 -7.65 8.27
C LYS A 330 -30.69 -7.23 7.45
N GLN A 331 -30.38 -7.95 6.38
CA GLN A 331 -29.24 -7.65 5.51
C GLN A 331 -29.38 -6.27 4.85
N LEU A 332 -30.59 -5.90 4.41
CA LEU A 332 -30.85 -4.56 3.84
C LEU A 332 -30.72 -3.44 4.90
N ASN A 333 -31.12 -3.70 6.14
CA ASN A 333 -30.90 -2.76 7.23
C ASN A 333 -29.41 -2.60 7.55
N GLU A 334 -28.65 -3.70 7.59
CA GLU A 334 -27.18 -3.65 7.77
C GLU A 334 -26.49 -2.82 6.69
N LEU A 335 -26.92 -2.91 5.42
CA LEU A 335 -26.42 -2.07 4.34
C LEU A 335 -26.82 -0.59 4.54
N THR A 336 -28.04 -0.34 5.00
CA THR A 336 -28.51 1.00 5.31
C THR A 336 -27.69 1.63 6.45
N ASP A 337 -27.40 0.86 7.48
CA ASP A 337 -26.57 1.30 8.60
C ASP A 337 -25.11 1.53 8.14
N PHE A 338 -24.59 0.68 7.24
CA PHE A 338 -23.28 0.84 6.67
C PHE A 338 -23.14 2.18 5.93
N VAL A 339 -24.07 2.51 5.01
CA VAL A 339 -23.98 3.75 4.23
C VAL A 339 -24.18 5.01 5.07
N LYS A 340 -24.86 4.89 6.22
CA LYS A 340 -25.07 6.00 7.18
C LYS A 340 -23.89 6.25 8.11
N ARG A 341 -22.91 5.33 8.19
CA ARG A 341 -21.71 5.55 9.03
C ARG A 341 -21.02 6.86 8.65
N PRO A 342 -20.41 7.59 9.61
CA PRO A 342 -19.74 8.86 9.33
C PRO A 342 -18.70 8.78 8.22
N GLN A 343 -18.03 7.62 8.07
CA GLN A 343 -17.02 7.36 7.06
C GLN A 343 -17.59 7.31 5.63
N VAL A 344 -18.87 6.94 5.47
CA VAL A 344 -19.57 6.94 4.18
C VAL A 344 -20.45 8.17 4.06
N GLY A 345 -21.27 8.46 5.06
CA GLY A 345 -22.02 9.72 5.23
C GLY A 345 -23.24 9.87 4.31
N ALA A 346 -23.81 8.78 3.78
CA ALA A 346 -25.03 8.84 3.01
C ALA A 346 -26.26 9.02 3.93
N LYS A 347 -27.29 9.73 3.45
CA LYS A 347 -28.52 9.99 4.23
C LYS A 347 -29.41 8.77 4.37
N GLY A 348 -29.37 7.83 3.42
CA GLY A 348 -30.16 6.60 3.39
C GLY A 348 -29.79 5.72 2.21
N LEU A 349 -30.46 4.58 2.11
CA LEU A 349 -30.32 3.61 1.03
C LEU A 349 -31.70 3.27 0.48
N VAL A 350 -31.87 3.36 -0.83
CA VAL A 350 -33.04 2.83 -1.53
C VAL A 350 -32.67 1.49 -2.16
N TYR A 351 -33.59 0.53 -2.10
CA TYR A 351 -33.41 -0.75 -2.74
C TYR A 351 -34.63 -1.14 -3.61
N ILE A 352 -34.37 -1.87 -4.70
CA ILE A 352 -35.40 -2.51 -5.52
C ILE A 352 -35.00 -3.97 -5.72
N LYS A 353 -35.88 -4.88 -5.40
CA LYS A 353 -35.73 -6.32 -5.56
C LYS A 353 -36.55 -6.78 -6.75
N TYR A 354 -35.92 -7.37 -7.75
CA TYR A 354 -36.58 -8.05 -8.85
C TYR A 354 -36.59 -9.55 -8.55
N ASN A 355 -37.67 -10.02 -7.93
CA ASN A 355 -37.74 -11.40 -7.47
C ASN A 355 -37.81 -12.38 -8.66
N THR A 356 -37.39 -13.63 -8.41
CA THR A 356 -37.39 -14.71 -9.43
C THR A 356 -38.78 -15.10 -9.90
N ASP A 357 -39.83 -14.78 -9.15
CA ASP A 357 -41.22 -14.97 -9.51
C ASP A 357 -41.84 -13.82 -10.34
N GLY A 358 -40.99 -12.85 -10.74
CA GLY A 358 -41.38 -11.66 -11.50
C GLY A 358 -41.97 -10.54 -10.64
N THR A 359 -42.13 -10.72 -9.34
CA THR A 359 -42.63 -9.63 -8.45
C THR A 359 -41.55 -8.62 -8.13
N ILE A 360 -41.93 -7.36 -7.98
CA ILE A 360 -41.03 -6.27 -7.58
C ILE A 360 -41.33 -5.85 -6.15
N LYS A 361 -40.30 -5.72 -5.33
CA LYS A 361 -40.38 -5.13 -3.98
C LYS A 361 -39.37 -4.03 -3.83
N SER A 362 -39.81 -2.87 -3.37
CA SER A 362 -38.96 -1.69 -3.23
C SER A 362 -39.21 -0.96 -1.92
N SER A 363 -38.22 -0.20 -1.45
CA SER A 363 -38.40 0.78 -0.37
C SER A 363 -39.14 2.04 -0.80
N ILE A 364 -39.38 2.20 -2.13
CA ILE A 364 -40.03 3.37 -2.73
C ILE A 364 -41.29 3.00 -3.54
N ASP A 365 -41.84 1.81 -3.34
CA ASP A 365 -43.05 1.30 -4.03
C ASP A 365 -44.30 2.18 -3.85
N LYS A 366 -44.33 3.01 -2.79
CA LYS A 366 -45.41 3.98 -2.55
C LYS A 366 -45.34 5.23 -3.42
N PHE A 367 -44.18 5.51 -4.02
CA PHE A 367 -43.89 6.74 -4.72
C PHE A 367 -43.76 6.54 -6.23
N TYR A 368 -43.49 5.31 -6.69
CA TYR A 368 -43.25 4.95 -8.09
C TYR A 368 -44.14 3.80 -8.52
N THR A 369 -44.63 3.87 -9.75
CA THR A 369 -45.41 2.79 -10.34
C THR A 369 -44.52 1.60 -10.70
N GLU A 370 -45.13 0.43 -10.87
CA GLU A 370 -44.43 -0.76 -11.31
C GLU A 370 -43.76 -0.57 -12.68
N GLU A 371 -44.41 0.15 -13.61
CA GLU A 371 -43.85 0.51 -14.90
C GLU A 371 -42.55 1.32 -14.79
N GLN A 372 -42.53 2.32 -13.89
CA GLN A 372 -41.33 3.13 -13.62
C GLN A 372 -40.21 2.27 -13.00
N LEU A 373 -40.54 1.34 -12.10
CA LEU A 373 -39.55 0.43 -11.53
C LEU A 373 -39.02 -0.57 -12.56
N LEU A 374 -39.83 -0.95 -13.58
CA LEU A 374 -39.37 -1.76 -14.71
C LEU A 374 -38.42 -0.96 -15.64
N GLN A 375 -38.68 0.33 -15.85
CA GLN A 375 -37.74 1.19 -16.59
C GLN A 375 -36.38 1.28 -15.87
N VAL A 376 -36.36 1.32 -14.54
CA VAL A 376 -35.11 1.24 -13.74
C VAL A 376 -34.44 -0.12 -13.94
N LYS A 377 -35.20 -1.22 -13.97
CA LYS A 377 -34.68 -2.57 -14.25
C LYS A 377 -33.91 -2.60 -15.57
N ASP A 378 -34.54 -2.09 -16.63
CA ASP A 378 -33.96 -2.07 -17.98
C ASP A 378 -32.69 -1.19 -18.03
N ALA A 379 -32.74 0.01 -17.46
CA ALA A 379 -31.60 0.91 -17.41
C ALA A 379 -30.41 0.34 -16.62
N MET A 380 -30.69 -0.39 -15.54
CA MET A 380 -29.69 -1.08 -14.72
C MET A 380 -29.19 -2.39 -15.33
N GLY A 381 -29.80 -2.88 -16.42
CA GLY A 381 -29.53 -4.21 -16.97
C GLY A 381 -29.83 -5.33 -15.98
N ALA A 382 -30.71 -5.09 -15.02
CA ALA A 382 -31.06 -6.04 -13.98
C ALA A 382 -31.98 -7.16 -14.48
N LYS A 383 -31.85 -8.34 -13.90
CA LYS A 383 -32.64 -9.54 -14.22
C LYS A 383 -33.49 -9.95 -13.02
N ASP A 384 -34.43 -10.87 -13.26
CA ASP A 384 -35.12 -11.51 -12.15
C ASP A 384 -34.10 -12.26 -11.28
N GLY A 385 -34.18 -12.05 -9.96
CA GLY A 385 -33.20 -12.50 -8.98
C GLY A 385 -32.21 -11.41 -8.54
N ASP A 386 -32.17 -10.22 -9.18
CA ASP A 386 -31.21 -9.17 -8.88
C ASP A 386 -31.73 -8.13 -7.87
N LEU A 387 -30.79 -7.51 -7.17
CA LEU A 387 -31.02 -6.42 -6.22
C LEU A 387 -30.40 -5.14 -6.78
N VAL A 388 -31.18 -4.08 -6.91
CA VAL A 388 -30.69 -2.74 -7.24
C VAL A 388 -30.62 -1.92 -5.94
N LEU A 389 -29.47 -1.28 -5.74
CA LEU A 389 -29.16 -0.39 -4.61
C LEU A 389 -28.90 1.02 -5.12
N ILE A 390 -29.59 2.02 -4.58
CA ILE A 390 -29.56 3.39 -5.07
C ILE A 390 -29.21 4.35 -3.93
N LEU A 391 -28.29 5.28 -4.21
CA LEU A 391 -27.99 6.42 -3.36
C LEU A 391 -28.33 7.72 -4.10
N SER A 392 -28.68 8.76 -3.33
CA SER A 392 -28.92 10.10 -3.82
C SER A 392 -28.31 11.14 -2.88
N GLY A 393 -27.97 12.30 -3.43
CA GLY A 393 -27.38 13.38 -2.65
C GLY A 393 -27.34 14.71 -3.38
N ASP A 394 -26.96 15.75 -2.65
CA ASP A 394 -26.90 17.15 -3.07
C ASP A 394 -25.57 17.54 -3.76
N GLN A 395 -24.58 16.63 -3.75
CA GLN A 395 -23.27 16.81 -4.39
C GLN A 395 -22.90 15.56 -5.21
N ILE A 396 -22.69 15.73 -6.51
CA ILE A 396 -22.48 14.64 -7.46
C ILE A 396 -21.31 13.74 -7.04
N ASN A 397 -20.12 14.29 -6.94
CA ASN A 397 -18.92 13.48 -6.65
C ASN A 397 -18.93 12.88 -5.25
N LYS A 398 -19.45 13.59 -4.26
CA LYS A 398 -19.62 13.04 -2.90
C LYS A 398 -20.55 11.83 -2.90
N THR A 399 -21.67 11.90 -3.62
CA THR A 399 -22.62 10.78 -3.71
C THR A 399 -22.01 9.60 -4.49
N ARG A 400 -21.23 9.86 -5.53
CA ARG A 400 -20.49 8.83 -6.26
C ARG A 400 -19.46 8.11 -5.36
N VAL A 401 -18.73 8.85 -4.52
CA VAL A 401 -17.80 8.27 -3.53
C VAL A 401 -18.54 7.40 -2.50
N GLN A 402 -19.71 7.84 -2.04
CA GLN A 402 -20.57 7.05 -1.14
C GLN A 402 -21.06 5.76 -1.81
N LEU A 403 -21.45 5.85 -3.08
CA LEU A 403 -21.87 4.69 -3.87
C LEU A 403 -20.70 3.74 -4.15
N CYS A 404 -19.48 4.26 -4.33
CA CYS A 404 -18.26 3.45 -4.41
C CYS A 404 -18.03 2.64 -3.14
N ALA A 405 -18.18 3.24 -1.96
CA ALA A 405 -18.07 2.52 -0.69
C ALA A 405 -19.09 1.37 -0.61
N LEU A 406 -20.34 1.59 -1.03
CA LEU A 406 -21.37 0.55 -1.07
C LEU A 406 -21.02 -0.55 -2.09
N ARG A 407 -20.49 -0.18 -3.26
CA ARG A 407 -20.03 -1.13 -4.29
C ARG A 407 -18.93 -2.04 -3.74
N LEU A 408 -17.93 -1.49 -3.06
CA LEU A 408 -16.83 -2.25 -2.45
C LEU A 408 -17.32 -3.16 -1.33
N GLU A 409 -18.24 -2.69 -0.47
CA GLU A 409 -18.87 -3.51 0.57
C GLU A 409 -19.62 -4.71 -0.03
N MET A 410 -20.34 -4.51 -1.14
CA MET A 410 -21.00 -5.62 -1.83
C MET A 410 -19.99 -6.57 -2.46
N GLY A 411 -18.90 -6.05 -3.02
CA GLY A 411 -17.79 -6.86 -3.54
C GLY A 411 -17.16 -7.76 -2.48
N ASP A 412 -16.98 -7.25 -1.26
CA ASP A 412 -16.45 -8.01 -0.12
C ASP A 412 -17.45 -9.07 0.38
N ARG A 413 -18.72 -8.70 0.57
CA ARG A 413 -19.79 -9.64 1.01
C ARG A 413 -19.97 -10.81 0.05
N LEU A 414 -19.76 -10.59 -1.23
CA LEU A 414 -19.92 -11.61 -2.28
C LEU A 414 -18.60 -12.32 -2.62
N GLY A 415 -17.48 -11.99 -1.97
CA GLY A 415 -16.17 -12.60 -2.22
C GLY A 415 -15.60 -12.31 -3.61
N LEU A 416 -15.99 -11.19 -4.24
CA LEU A 416 -15.60 -10.83 -5.62
C LEU A 416 -14.21 -10.17 -5.70
N ARG A 417 -13.62 -9.83 -4.54
CA ARG A 417 -12.31 -9.17 -4.44
C ARG A 417 -11.19 -10.16 -4.15
N ASP A 418 -11.06 -11.20 -5.00
CA ASP A 418 -10.00 -12.21 -4.85
C ASP A 418 -8.61 -11.55 -4.93
N LYS A 419 -7.77 -11.77 -3.91
CA LYS A 419 -6.40 -11.24 -3.80
C LYS A 419 -5.42 -11.87 -4.79
N ASN A 420 -5.76 -12.99 -5.41
CA ASN A 420 -4.95 -13.65 -6.42
C ASN A 420 -5.27 -13.20 -7.85
N VAL A 421 -6.32 -12.39 -8.03
CA VAL A 421 -6.69 -11.78 -9.30
C VAL A 421 -6.16 -10.36 -9.33
N PHE A 422 -5.41 -10.00 -10.38
CA PHE A 422 -4.83 -8.67 -10.55
C PHE A 422 -5.46 -7.97 -11.75
N LYS A 423 -6.09 -6.83 -11.49
CA LYS A 423 -6.67 -5.95 -12.49
C LYS A 423 -6.04 -4.58 -12.33
N CYS A 424 -5.20 -4.24 -13.30
CA CYS A 424 -4.47 -2.97 -13.32
C CYS A 424 -4.99 -2.07 -14.45
N LEU A 425 -4.88 -0.76 -14.26
CA LEU A 425 -5.18 0.25 -15.26
C LEU A 425 -4.37 1.51 -14.97
N TRP A 426 -4.34 2.42 -15.94
CA TRP A 426 -3.89 3.78 -15.77
C TRP A 426 -5.08 4.72 -15.66
N ILE A 427 -5.06 5.63 -14.68
CA ILE A 427 -5.98 6.77 -14.62
C ILE A 427 -5.23 7.99 -15.12
N VAL A 428 -5.85 8.75 -16.02
CA VAL A 428 -5.26 9.91 -16.69
C VAL A 428 -6.20 11.11 -16.67
N ASP A 429 -5.73 12.27 -17.12
CA ASP A 429 -6.54 13.50 -17.25
C ASP A 429 -7.23 13.90 -15.94
N PHE A 430 -6.47 13.89 -14.85
CA PHE A 430 -6.94 14.39 -13.55
C PHE A 430 -7.33 15.88 -13.62
N PRO A 431 -8.21 16.38 -12.73
CA PRO A 431 -8.31 17.81 -12.48
C PRO A 431 -6.94 18.36 -12.05
N LEU A 432 -6.54 19.50 -12.60
CA LEU A 432 -5.28 20.14 -12.20
C LEU A 432 -5.37 20.77 -10.81
N PHE A 433 -6.56 21.26 -10.48
CA PHE A 433 -6.86 21.92 -9.22
C PHE A 433 -8.08 21.32 -8.55
N GLU A 434 -8.11 21.41 -7.23
CA GLU A 434 -9.25 21.14 -6.38
C GLU A 434 -9.50 22.32 -5.43
N TRP A 435 -10.77 22.55 -5.06
CA TRP A 435 -11.13 23.58 -4.10
C TRP A 435 -10.92 23.07 -2.67
N SER A 436 -10.14 23.79 -1.87
CA SER A 436 -9.97 23.51 -0.45
C SER A 436 -10.95 24.34 0.37
N GLU A 437 -11.89 23.69 1.05
CA GLU A 437 -12.81 24.35 1.98
C GLU A 437 -12.07 24.90 3.22
N GLU A 438 -10.98 24.26 3.63
CA GLU A 438 -10.17 24.69 4.77
C GLU A 438 -9.38 25.96 4.43
N GLU A 439 -8.71 25.96 3.27
CA GLU A 439 -7.85 27.06 2.82
C GLU A 439 -8.62 28.13 2.03
N GLN A 440 -9.89 27.89 1.66
CA GLN A 440 -10.75 28.76 0.86
C GLN A 440 -10.09 29.23 -0.45
N ARG A 441 -9.36 28.31 -1.12
CA ARG A 441 -8.65 28.56 -2.38
C ARG A 441 -8.48 27.27 -3.19
N LEU A 442 -8.06 27.45 -4.44
CA LEU A 442 -7.63 26.34 -5.27
C LEU A 442 -6.29 25.78 -4.78
N MET A 443 -6.20 24.46 -4.73
CA MET A 443 -4.99 23.69 -4.44
C MET A 443 -4.65 22.82 -5.64
N SER A 444 -3.38 22.51 -5.82
CA SER A 444 -2.99 21.50 -6.83
C SER A 444 -3.45 20.10 -6.38
N THR A 445 -4.07 19.36 -7.27
CA THR A 445 -4.47 17.97 -7.00
C THR A 445 -3.25 17.07 -6.75
N HIS A 446 -2.14 17.30 -7.45
CA HIS A 446 -0.88 16.59 -7.27
C HIS A 446 0.18 17.50 -6.63
N HIS A 447 0.83 18.34 -7.44
CA HIS A 447 1.82 19.33 -6.97
C HIS A 447 1.90 20.52 -7.95
N PRO A 448 2.44 21.69 -7.51
CA PRO A 448 2.42 22.93 -8.32
C PRO A 448 3.24 22.88 -9.62
N PHE A 449 4.06 21.85 -9.80
CA PHE A 449 4.91 21.67 -11.00
C PHE A 449 4.25 20.77 -12.05
N THR A 450 3.02 20.32 -11.84
CA THR A 450 2.28 19.47 -12.78
C THR A 450 1.86 20.26 -14.01
N MET A 451 2.19 19.73 -15.19
CA MET A 451 1.85 20.34 -16.47
C MET A 451 0.33 20.31 -16.69
N PRO A 452 -0.32 21.44 -16.99
CA PRO A 452 -1.69 21.44 -17.49
C PRO A 452 -1.75 20.75 -18.86
N ASN A 453 -2.92 20.21 -19.21
CA ASN A 453 -3.17 19.76 -20.57
C ASN A 453 -2.99 20.97 -21.51
N PRO A 454 -2.18 20.88 -22.58
CA PRO A 454 -1.93 22.01 -23.47
C PRO A 454 -3.20 22.64 -24.05
N ASP A 455 -4.23 21.86 -24.33
CA ASP A 455 -5.51 22.33 -24.85
C ASP A 455 -6.29 23.19 -23.84
N ASP A 456 -6.03 23.00 -22.54
CA ASP A 456 -6.73 23.65 -21.45
C ASP A 456 -5.97 24.87 -20.87
N ILE A 457 -4.74 25.15 -21.32
CA ILE A 457 -3.94 26.31 -20.84
C ILE A 457 -4.73 27.63 -20.92
N PRO A 458 -5.50 27.93 -22.00
CA PRO A 458 -6.31 29.16 -22.05
C PRO A 458 -7.37 29.26 -20.95
N LEU A 459 -7.78 28.15 -20.34
CA LEU A 459 -8.76 28.13 -19.25
C LEU A 459 -8.18 28.56 -17.89
N LEU A 460 -6.86 28.62 -17.74
CA LEU A 460 -6.22 29.05 -16.49
C LEU A 460 -6.65 30.45 -16.03
N ASP A 461 -7.00 31.33 -16.97
CA ASP A 461 -7.46 32.69 -16.67
C ASP A 461 -8.96 32.79 -16.39
N SER A 462 -9.77 31.89 -16.95
CA SER A 462 -11.24 32.03 -16.94
C SER A 462 -11.94 30.94 -16.13
N HIS A 463 -11.47 29.72 -16.21
CA HIS A 463 -12.07 28.52 -15.61
C HIS A 463 -11.01 27.54 -15.11
N PRO A 464 -10.14 27.93 -14.15
CA PRO A 464 -9.07 27.07 -13.69
C PRO A 464 -9.57 25.74 -13.12
N GLU A 465 -10.77 25.69 -12.56
CA GLU A 465 -11.42 24.49 -12.04
C GLU A 465 -11.72 23.41 -13.11
N LYS A 466 -11.64 23.77 -14.41
CA LYS A 466 -11.88 22.84 -15.53
C LYS A 466 -10.60 22.36 -16.20
N VAL A 467 -9.45 22.88 -15.80
CA VAL A 467 -8.17 22.53 -16.40
C VAL A 467 -7.77 21.11 -15.99
N ARG A 468 -7.48 20.29 -16.99
CA ARG A 468 -6.96 18.93 -16.77
C ARG A 468 -5.44 18.95 -16.61
N ALA A 469 -4.94 18.02 -15.82
CA ALA A 469 -3.51 17.79 -15.62
C ALA A 469 -2.99 16.70 -16.58
N LYS A 470 -1.77 16.84 -17.03
CA LYS A 470 -0.99 15.75 -17.63
C LYS A 470 -0.40 14.87 -16.52
N ALA A 471 -1.29 14.29 -15.73
CA ALA A 471 -1.00 13.39 -14.62
C ALA A 471 -1.58 12.00 -14.89
N TYR A 472 -0.94 11.00 -14.30
CA TYR A 472 -1.28 9.59 -14.51
C TYR A 472 -0.96 8.77 -13.27
N ASP A 473 -1.91 7.91 -12.87
CA ASP A 473 -1.77 6.99 -11.74
C ASP A 473 -1.88 5.54 -12.21
N PHE A 474 -0.96 4.71 -11.74
CA PHE A 474 -1.04 3.26 -11.87
C PHE A 474 -1.88 2.69 -10.73
N VAL A 475 -3.00 2.10 -11.08
CA VAL A 475 -3.95 1.51 -10.14
C VAL A 475 -3.97 0.00 -10.30
N CYS A 476 -3.97 -0.72 -9.18
CA CYS A 476 -4.14 -2.18 -9.14
C CYS A 476 -5.14 -2.55 -8.04
N ASN A 477 -6.20 -3.28 -8.40
CA ASN A 477 -7.18 -3.82 -7.45
C ASN A 477 -7.82 -2.77 -6.51
N GLY A 478 -8.06 -1.56 -7.01
CA GLY A 478 -8.65 -0.49 -6.20
C GLY A 478 -7.63 0.28 -5.33
N ILE A 479 -6.34 0.08 -5.58
CA ILE A 479 -5.25 0.73 -4.86
C ILE A 479 -4.38 1.49 -5.85
N GLU A 480 -4.15 2.75 -5.61
CA GLU A 480 -3.11 3.55 -6.26
C GLU A 480 -1.75 3.03 -5.81
N VAL A 481 -1.00 2.44 -6.73
CA VAL A 481 0.33 1.88 -6.48
C VAL A 481 1.41 2.92 -6.73
N GLY A 482 1.19 3.80 -7.69
CA GLY A 482 2.11 4.87 -8.03
C GLY A 482 1.45 5.91 -8.90
N GLY A 483 1.98 7.11 -8.88
CA GLY A 483 1.49 8.23 -9.66
C GLY A 483 2.59 9.18 -10.09
N GLY A 484 2.29 9.95 -11.12
CA GLY A 484 3.22 10.91 -11.70
C GLY A 484 2.58 11.91 -12.63
N SER A 485 3.40 12.76 -13.22
CA SER A 485 2.93 13.75 -14.18
C SER A 485 4.05 14.20 -15.12
N LEU A 486 3.67 14.85 -16.20
CA LEU A 486 4.57 15.76 -16.91
C LEU A 486 4.83 17.00 -16.04
N ARG A 487 6.04 17.58 -16.15
CA ARG A 487 6.42 18.76 -15.37
C ARG A 487 6.40 20.00 -16.24
N ILE A 488 6.03 21.12 -15.61
CA ILE A 488 6.20 22.43 -16.23
C ILE A 488 7.71 22.72 -16.28
N HIS A 489 8.21 23.08 -17.45
CA HIS A 489 9.59 23.50 -17.68
C HIS A 489 9.68 24.93 -18.24
N ASP A 490 8.54 25.52 -18.62
CA ASP A 490 8.44 26.92 -19.00
C ASP A 490 8.20 27.80 -17.75
N THR A 491 9.09 28.78 -17.54
CA THR A 491 9.05 29.64 -16.35
C THR A 491 7.80 30.52 -16.29
N LYS A 492 7.29 30.99 -17.44
CA LYS A 492 6.10 31.86 -17.47
C LYS A 492 4.84 31.07 -17.13
N LEU A 493 4.74 29.84 -17.64
CA LEU A 493 3.63 28.95 -17.28
C LEU A 493 3.70 28.59 -15.80
N GLN A 494 4.91 28.37 -15.24
CA GLN A 494 5.08 28.09 -13.81
C GLN A 494 4.67 29.29 -12.93
N GLU A 495 5.04 30.51 -13.33
CA GLU A 495 4.61 31.74 -12.66
C GLU A 495 3.08 31.86 -12.68
N LYS A 496 2.44 31.57 -13.81
CA LYS A 496 0.98 31.56 -13.94
C LYS A 496 0.31 30.53 -13.04
N MET A 497 0.89 29.34 -12.94
CA MET A 497 0.40 28.33 -12.01
C MET A 497 0.45 28.78 -10.55
N PHE A 498 1.52 29.42 -10.13
CA PHE A 498 1.64 29.96 -8.78
C PHE A 498 0.63 31.09 -8.52
N GLU A 499 0.37 31.94 -9.52
CA GLU A 499 -0.68 32.98 -9.43
C GLU A 499 -2.05 32.35 -9.17
N VAL A 500 -2.46 31.35 -9.95
CA VAL A 500 -3.74 30.63 -9.78
C VAL A 500 -3.86 29.96 -8.40
N LEU A 501 -2.76 29.45 -7.88
CA LEU A 501 -2.69 28.85 -6.54
C LEU A 501 -2.63 29.88 -5.40
N GLY A 502 -2.63 31.19 -5.71
CA GLY A 502 -2.61 32.26 -4.73
C GLY A 502 -1.25 32.53 -4.09
N PHE A 503 -0.16 32.14 -4.76
CA PHE A 503 1.18 32.52 -4.31
C PHE A 503 1.50 33.95 -4.75
N THR A 504 2.07 34.75 -3.86
CA THR A 504 2.75 35.99 -4.31
C THR A 504 4.10 35.66 -4.93
N PRO A 505 4.64 36.51 -5.82
CA PRO A 505 5.97 36.27 -6.40
C PRO A 505 7.07 36.07 -5.35
N GLU A 506 7.02 36.83 -4.24
CA GLU A 506 7.98 36.75 -3.15
C GLU A 506 7.88 35.40 -2.44
N ARG A 507 6.66 34.90 -2.20
CA ARG A 507 6.43 33.61 -1.57
C ARG A 507 6.85 32.46 -2.47
N ALA A 508 6.55 32.52 -3.77
CA ALA A 508 7.00 31.54 -4.74
C ALA A 508 8.53 31.48 -4.82
N GLN A 509 9.19 32.66 -4.88
CA GLN A 509 10.64 32.76 -4.89
C GLN A 509 11.28 32.24 -3.59
N ALA A 510 10.70 32.51 -2.42
CA ALA A 510 11.21 32.05 -1.14
C ALA A 510 11.14 30.51 -1.01
N GLN A 511 10.09 29.88 -1.56
CA GLN A 511 9.87 28.43 -1.42
C GLN A 511 10.50 27.61 -2.56
N PHE A 512 10.41 28.11 -3.79
CA PHE A 512 10.78 27.37 -5.01
C PHE A 512 11.79 28.09 -5.88
N GLY A 513 12.35 29.21 -5.40
CA GLY A 513 13.27 30.05 -6.19
C GLY A 513 14.46 29.27 -6.74
N PHE A 514 15.04 28.38 -5.96
CA PHE A 514 16.16 27.54 -6.39
C PHE A 514 15.85 26.68 -7.61
N LEU A 515 14.62 26.14 -7.72
CA LEU A 515 14.17 25.36 -8.87
C LEU A 515 13.81 26.23 -10.04
N MET A 516 13.09 27.34 -9.81
CA MET A 516 12.76 28.31 -10.85
C MET A 516 14.01 28.96 -11.45
N ASP A 517 15.02 29.24 -10.64
CA ASP A 517 16.30 29.76 -11.10
C ASP A 517 17.07 28.72 -11.93
N ALA A 518 17.05 27.44 -11.52
CA ALA A 518 17.65 26.36 -12.30
C ALA A 518 17.01 26.23 -13.69
N PHE A 519 15.68 26.39 -13.80
CA PHE A 519 14.99 26.30 -15.10
C PHE A 519 15.40 27.39 -16.09
N LYS A 520 15.91 28.53 -15.63
CA LYS A 520 16.46 29.58 -16.50
C LYS A 520 17.73 29.17 -17.24
N TYR A 521 18.38 28.06 -16.83
CA TYR A 521 19.55 27.51 -17.46
C TYR A 521 19.27 26.38 -18.47
N GLY A 522 18.01 26.24 -18.91
CA GLY A 522 17.64 25.30 -19.96
C GLY A 522 17.12 23.96 -19.40
N ALA A 523 15.99 24.01 -18.68
CA ALA A 523 15.30 22.81 -18.27
C ALA A 523 14.73 22.04 -19.47
N PRO A 524 14.99 20.72 -19.62
CA PRO A 524 14.37 19.93 -20.66
C PRO A 524 12.89 19.67 -20.34
N PRO A 525 12.02 19.34 -21.31
CA PRO A 525 10.77 18.67 -21.03
C PRO A 525 11.06 17.40 -20.23
N HIS A 526 10.37 17.19 -19.11
CA HIS A 526 10.61 16.04 -18.24
C HIS A 526 9.33 15.58 -17.56
N ALA A 527 9.36 14.34 -17.14
CA ALA A 527 8.24 13.66 -16.52
C ALA A 527 8.74 12.56 -15.59
N GLY A 528 7.95 12.22 -14.60
CA GLY A 528 8.33 11.17 -13.67
C GLY A 528 7.14 10.51 -12.99
N LEU A 529 7.48 9.49 -12.25
CA LEU A 529 6.54 8.65 -11.51
C LEU A 529 7.18 8.19 -10.20
N ALA A 530 6.38 7.98 -9.19
CA ALA A 530 6.81 7.33 -7.96
C ALA A 530 5.86 6.18 -7.62
N PHE A 531 6.39 4.95 -7.48
CA PHE A 531 5.64 3.83 -6.94
C PHE A 531 5.84 3.71 -5.43
N GLY A 532 4.77 3.53 -4.68
CA GLY A 532 4.85 3.14 -3.27
C GLY A 532 5.33 1.69 -3.15
N LEU A 533 6.61 1.47 -2.85
CA LEU A 533 7.18 0.12 -2.75
C LEU A 533 6.43 -0.72 -1.71
N ASP A 534 6.09 -0.14 -0.56
CA ASP A 534 5.37 -0.85 0.51
C ASP A 534 3.99 -1.34 0.04
N ARG A 535 3.24 -0.49 -0.68
CA ARG A 535 1.95 -0.85 -1.28
C ARG A 535 2.10 -1.93 -2.35
N PHE A 536 3.09 -1.79 -3.22
CA PHE A 536 3.31 -2.75 -4.29
C PHE A 536 3.65 -4.14 -3.74
N VAL A 537 4.54 -4.19 -2.72
CA VAL A 537 4.85 -5.45 -2.02
C VAL A 537 3.62 -6.03 -1.35
N SER A 538 2.78 -5.21 -0.69
CA SER A 538 1.58 -5.70 -0.01
C SER A 538 0.57 -6.32 -0.99
N ILE A 539 0.38 -5.72 -2.16
CA ILE A 539 -0.46 -6.27 -3.23
C ILE A 539 0.12 -7.60 -3.73
N MET A 540 1.41 -7.64 -4.02
CA MET A 540 2.08 -8.85 -4.49
C MET A 540 2.06 -9.98 -3.45
N ALA A 541 2.06 -9.66 -2.16
CA ALA A 541 1.97 -10.64 -1.06
C ALA A 541 0.53 -10.98 -0.66
N GLY A 542 -0.49 -10.28 -1.18
CA GLY A 542 -1.89 -10.45 -0.81
C GLY A 542 -2.22 -9.97 0.63
N LEU A 543 -1.49 -8.97 1.14
CA LEU A 543 -1.63 -8.44 2.50
C LEU A 543 -2.68 -7.32 2.57
N ASP A 544 -3.30 -7.17 3.73
CA ASP A 544 -4.26 -6.09 4.01
C ASP A 544 -3.59 -4.84 4.59
N SER A 545 -2.34 -4.94 5.03
CA SER A 545 -1.59 -3.85 5.64
C SER A 545 -0.15 -3.80 5.14
N ILE A 546 0.34 -2.61 4.84
CA ILE A 546 1.75 -2.38 4.48
C ILE A 546 2.71 -2.64 5.66
N ARG A 547 2.23 -2.65 6.91
CA ARG A 547 3.05 -2.93 8.10
C ARG A 547 3.70 -4.30 8.06
N ASP A 548 3.06 -5.27 7.42
CA ASP A 548 3.58 -6.63 7.35
C ASP A 548 4.73 -6.80 6.34
N CYS A 549 4.94 -5.82 5.46
CA CYS A 549 6.09 -5.76 4.55
C CYS A 549 7.15 -4.71 4.93
N ILE A 550 7.06 -4.15 6.16
CA ILE A 550 8.05 -3.25 6.75
C ILE A 550 8.68 -3.94 7.96
N ALA A 551 10.02 -3.94 8.05
CA ALA A 551 10.72 -4.64 9.11
C ALA A 551 10.32 -4.09 10.51
N PHE A 552 10.34 -2.78 10.69
CA PHE A 552 10.02 -2.09 11.94
C PHE A 552 9.00 -0.97 11.69
N PRO A 553 7.70 -1.30 11.55
CA PRO A 553 6.67 -0.30 11.30
C PRO A 553 6.28 0.45 12.56
N LYS A 554 5.68 1.64 12.42
CA LYS A 554 5.00 2.33 13.51
C LYS A 554 3.60 1.75 13.72
N ASN A 555 3.10 1.82 14.95
CA ASN A 555 1.72 1.44 15.28
C ASN A 555 0.72 2.51 14.81
N ASN A 556 -0.58 2.31 15.08
CA ASN A 556 -1.64 3.25 14.68
C ASN A 556 -1.53 4.64 15.33
N SER A 557 -0.76 4.76 16.42
CA SER A 557 -0.47 6.04 17.09
C SER A 557 0.84 6.69 16.62
N GLY A 558 1.46 6.19 15.55
CA GLY A 558 2.72 6.70 15.03
C GLY A 558 3.96 6.35 15.88
N ARG A 559 3.83 5.41 16.82
CA ARG A 559 4.93 5.05 17.73
C ARG A 559 5.63 3.77 17.28
N ASP A 560 6.94 3.77 17.43
CA ASP A 560 7.75 2.55 17.50
C ASP A 560 7.77 2.08 18.96
N VAL A 561 6.97 1.07 19.27
CA VAL A 561 6.83 0.57 20.65
C VAL A 561 8.00 -0.34 21.07
N MET A 562 8.86 -0.74 20.14
CA MET A 562 10.08 -1.52 20.44
C MET A 562 11.22 -0.59 20.83
N LEU A 563 11.40 0.52 20.12
CA LEU A 563 12.46 1.51 20.38
C LEU A 563 12.00 2.65 21.29
N ASP A 564 10.72 2.67 21.67
CA ASP A 564 10.08 3.76 22.43
C ASP A 564 10.26 5.13 21.74
N ALA A 565 10.03 5.18 20.43
CA ALA A 565 10.11 6.41 19.65
C ALA A 565 8.70 6.87 19.18
N PRO A 566 8.40 8.19 19.18
CA PRO A 566 9.24 9.29 19.68
C PRO A 566 9.38 9.29 21.21
N SER A 567 10.50 9.79 21.69
CA SER A 567 10.83 9.89 23.11
C SER A 567 11.26 11.32 23.47
N ALA A 568 11.25 11.63 24.76
CA ALA A 568 11.78 12.90 25.25
C ALA A 568 13.29 13.03 25.00
N ILE A 569 13.75 14.24 24.76
CA ILE A 569 15.16 14.58 24.62
C ILE A 569 15.61 15.22 25.96
N ASP A 570 16.84 14.99 26.35
CA ASP A 570 17.38 15.57 27.58
C ASP A 570 17.54 17.10 27.50
N ASP A 571 17.46 17.77 28.67
CA ASP A 571 17.52 19.23 28.77
C ASP A 571 18.83 19.81 28.24
N LYS A 572 19.95 19.11 28.41
CA LYS A 572 21.26 19.55 27.90
C LYS A 572 21.24 19.61 26.35
N GLN A 573 20.64 18.62 25.71
CA GLN A 573 20.53 18.61 24.26
C GLN A 573 19.57 19.71 23.77
N LEU A 574 18.47 19.96 24.48
CA LEU A 574 17.56 21.08 24.19
C LEU A 574 18.25 22.43 24.32
N ASP A 575 19.05 22.62 25.38
CA ASP A 575 19.84 23.83 25.58
C ASP A 575 20.89 24.05 24.48
N GLU A 576 21.60 22.99 24.07
CA GLU A 576 22.54 23.03 22.94
C GLU A 576 21.87 23.41 21.61
N LEU A 577 20.62 23.01 21.42
CA LEU A 577 19.79 23.35 20.25
C LEU A 577 19.09 24.71 20.40
N GLN A 578 19.14 25.36 21.57
CA GLN A 578 18.42 26.58 21.90
C GLN A 578 16.89 26.46 21.69
N ILE A 579 16.33 25.30 22.06
CA ILE A 579 14.90 24.96 21.89
C ILE A 579 14.29 24.75 23.28
N LYS A 580 13.02 25.17 23.41
CA LYS A 580 12.19 24.88 24.60
C LYS A 580 10.95 24.12 24.20
N VAL A 581 10.62 23.07 24.93
CA VAL A 581 9.36 22.34 24.78
C VAL A 581 8.27 23.08 25.57
N ASN A 582 7.22 23.53 24.88
CA ASN A 582 6.06 24.16 25.49
C ASN A 582 4.86 23.24 25.35
N LEU A 583 4.58 22.42 26.38
CA LEU A 583 3.40 21.57 26.40
C LEU A 583 2.17 22.42 26.79
N LYS A 584 1.21 22.56 25.89
CA LYS A 584 -0.13 23.01 26.27
C LYS A 584 -0.81 21.83 26.97
N LEU A 585 -0.92 21.89 28.28
CA LEU A 585 -1.68 20.93 29.10
C LEU A 585 -3.18 21.10 28.90
#